data_5ce0e6c590b2648bf6a5d4a96d2d5041
#
_entry.id   5ce0e6c590b2648bf6a5d4a96d2d5041
#
_cell.length_a   1.000
_cell.length_b   1.000
_cell.length_c   1.000
_cell.angle_alpha   90.00
_cell.angle_beta   90.00
_cell.angle_gamma   90.00
#
_symmetry.space_group_name_H-M   'P 1'
#
loop_
_entity.id
_entity.type
_entity.pdbx_description
1 polymer ?
#
loop_
_entity_poly.entity_id
_entity_poly.type
_entity_poly.pdbx_seq_one_letter_code
_entity_poly.pdbx_strand_id
1 'polypeptide(L)'
;MNNKTTITSTIGFMCLALTGWMLSMSNAGWFDKPYEHGLAMMLPLAIVLGVMGILAFFNERALDAVIFFGGAGLFWSGFVYRTAVTAMDPSSYSGWYFFIWAVFFCYVWFGSFKAGTTRLLFLLGLWLTLLALAIGDWSNLHGFTLLGGYLGLATAILAAIISAMAVVTHGLRDIDRESSDPA
;
A
#
# COMPACT_ATOMS: atom_id res chain seq x y z
N MET A 1 20.76 -5.74 12.22
CA MET A 1 19.64 -4.82 11.86
C MET A 1 19.01 -4.37 13.16
N ASN A 2 18.84 -3.07 13.39
CA ASN A 2 18.39 -2.53 14.66
C ASN A 2 16.90 -2.87 14.90
N ASN A 3 16.50 -3.22 16.13
CA ASN A 3 15.14 -3.65 16.50
C ASN A 3 14.07 -2.61 16.05
N LYS A 4 14.39 -1.31 16.22
CA LYS A 4 13.50 -0.20 15.82
C LYS A 4 13.18 -0.15 14.31
N THR A 5 14.14 -0.53 13.46
CA THR A 5 13.98 -0.47 11.99
C THR A 5 13.04 -1.54 11.46
N THR A 6 13.01 -2.71 12.09
CA THR A 6 12.12 -3.80 11.69
C THR A 6 10.68 -3.53 12.09
N ILE A 7 10.44 -2.99 13.28
CA ILE A 7 9.10 -2.63 13.77
C ILE A 7 8.45 -1.61 12.82
N THR A 8 9.18 -0.56 12.42
CA THR A 8 8.69 0.45 11.47
C THR A 8 8.25 -0.16 10.13
N SER A 9 9.07 -1.05 9.55
CA SER A 9 8.72 -1.75 8.31
C SER A 9 7.49 -2.64 8.48
N THR A 10 7.44 -3.40 9.57
CA THR A 10 6.34 -4.32 9.86
C THR A 10 5.01 -3.59 9.90
N ILE A 11 4.93 -2.51 10.69
CA ILE A 11 3.69 -1.72 10.83
C ILE A 11 3.35 -1.03 9.51
N GLY A 12 4.33 -0.46 8.81
CA GLY A 12 4.10 0.20 7.53
C GLY A 12 3.52 -0.74 6.47
N PHE A 13 4.10 -1.94 6.28
CA PHE A 13 3.57 -2.92 5.33
C PHE A 13 2.23 -3.52 5.77
N MET A 14 1.96 -3.64 7.08
CA MET A 14 0.65 -4.04 7.57
C MET A 14 -0.43 -3.00 7.23
N CYS A 15 -0.15 -1.72 7.42
CA CYS A 15 -1.08 -0.65 7.02
C CYS A 15 -1.33 -0.64 5.51
N LEU A 16 -0.28 -0.83 4.68
CA LEU A 16 -0.42 -0.98 3.23
C LEU A 16 -1.28 -2.19 2.85
N ALA A 17 -1.10 -3.32 3.54
CA ALA A 17 -1.90 -4.51 3.30
C ALA A 17 -3.38 -4.25 3.59
N LEU A 18 -3.71 -3.67 4.74
CA LEU A 18 -5.09 -3.42 5.15
C LEU A 18 -5.78 -2.38 4.24
N THR A 19 -5.12 -1.25 3.97
CA THR A 19 -5.68 -0.20 3.11
C THR A 19 -5.81 -0.68 1.66
N GLY A 20 -4.80 -1.38 1.14
CA GLY A 20 -4.81 -1.97 -0.19
C GLY A 20 -5.90 -3.03 -0.33
N TRP A 21 -6.09 -3.88 0.67
CA TRP A 21 -7.15 -4.88 0.69
C TRP A 21 -8.53 -4.24 0.61
N MET A 22 -8.81 -3.26 1.46
CA MET A 22 -10.11 -2.57 1.48
C MET A 22 -10.41 -1.87 0.16
N LEU A 23 -9.44 -1.15 -0.42
CA LEU A 23 -9.61 -0.50 -1.72
C LEU A 23 -9.86 -1.52 -2.83
N SER A 24 -9.15 -2.64 -2.80
CA SER A 24 -9.18 -3.65 -3.85
C SER A 24 -10.45 -4.48 -3.84
N MET A 25 -10.99 -4.84 -2.68
CA MET A 25 -12.27 -5.57 -2.56
C MET A 25 -13.40 -4.83 -3.28
N SER A 26 -13.39 -3.54 -3.20
CA SER A 26 -14.36 -2.70 -3.84
C SER A 26 -14.20 -2.64 -5.36
N ASN A 27 -12.98 -2.43 -5.82
CA ASN A 27 -12.70 -2.44 -7.26
C ASN A 27 -12.89 -3.84 -7.86
N ALA A 28 -12.79 -4.91 -7.07
CA ALA A 28 -13.10 -6.28 -7.44
C ALA A 28 -14.61 -6.59 -7.49
N GLY A 29 -15.47 -5.60 -7.20
CA GLY A 29 -16.93 -5.78 -7.28
C GLY A 29 -17.55 -6.61 -6.15
N TRP A 30 -16.86 -6.73 -4.98
CA TRP A 30 -17.40 -7.50 -3.85
C TRP A 30 -18.50 -6.75 -3.10
N PHE A 31 -18.67 -5.45 -3.38
CA PHE A 31 -19.71 -4.61 -2.75
C PHE A 31 -20.47 -3.82 -3.81
N ASP A 32 -21.79 -3.85 -3.76
CA ASP A 32 -22.70 -3.20 -4.72
C ASP A 32 -22.79 -1.67 -4.55
N LYS A 33 -22.29 -1.12 -3.44
CA LYS A 33 -22.37 0.32 -3.16
C LYS A 33 -20.99 0.91 -2.96
N PRO A 34 -20.74 2.14 -3.46
CA PRO A 34 -19.53 2.88 -3.15
C PRO A 34 -19.45 3.07 -1.62
N TYR A 35 -18.45 2.49 -1.03
CA TYR A 35 -18.18 2.37 0.39
C TYR A 35 -17.57 3.65 0.93
N GLU A 36 -18.38 4.66 1.10
CA GLU A 36 -18.00 5.87 1.83
C GLU A 36 -17.42 5.53 3.22
N HIS A 37 -18.01 4.52 3.87
CA HIS A 37 -17.55 4.01 5.16
C HIS A 37 -16.18 3.32 5.09
N GLY A 38 -15.88 2.57 4.03
CA GLY A 38 -14.57 1.93 3.83
C GLY A 38 -13.46 2.94 3.62
N LEU A 39 -13.74 4.03 2.88
CA LEU A 39 -12.82 5.13 2.71
C LEU A 39 -12.49 5.85 4.02
N ALA A 40 -13.49 6.05 4.89
CA ALA A 40 -13.27 6.65 6.20
C ALA A 40 -12.36 5.79 7.08
N MET A 41 -12.44 4.45 6.97
CA MET A 41 -11.54 3.53 7.68
C MET A 41 -10.09 3.55 7.16
N MET A 42 -9.86 3.93 5.90
CA MET A 42 -8.51 4.05 5.34
C MET A 42 -7.75 5.27 5.89
N LEU A 43 -8.47 6.32 6.31
CA LEU A 43 -7.86 7.57 6.76
C LEU A 43 -6.92 7.40 7.97
N PRO A 44 -7.34 6.74 9.07
CA PRO A 44 -6.46 6.49 10.19
C PRO A 44 -5.21 5.69 9.80
N LEU A 45 -5.37 4.68 8.94
CA LEU A 45 -4.26 3.87 8.44
C LEU A 45 -3.30 4.68 7.56
N ALA A 46 -3.81 5.61 6.76
CA ALA A 46 -2.97 6.53 5.98
C ALA A 46 -2.15 7.48 6.87
N ILE A 47 -2.71 7.95 7.99
CA ILE A 47 -1.98 8.73 8.99
C ILE A 47 -0.85 7.90 9.62
N VAL A 48 -1.17 6.67 10.08
CA VAL A 48 -0.16 5.76 10.63
C VAL A 48 0.94 5.49 9.61
N LEU A 49 0.57 5.28 8.35
CA LEU A 49 1.51 5.06 7.25
C LEU A 49 2.44 6.26 7.04
N GLY A 50 1.91 7.49 7.11
CA GLY A 50 2.70 8.72 7.06
C GLY A 50 3.71 8.81 8.22
N VAL A 51 3.28 8.48 9.45
CA VAL A 51 4.17 8.40 10.62
C VAL A 51 5.26 7.35 10.42
N MET A 52 4.92 6.17 9.88
CA MET A 52 5.92 5.13 9.56
C MET A 52 6.90 5.61 8.47
N GLY A 53 6.44 6.41 7.52
CA GLY A 53 7.31 7.06 6.52
C GLY A 53 8.33 8.00 7.16
N ILE A 54 7.89 8.85 8.11
CA ILE A 54 8.78 9.73 8.88
C ILE A 54 9.81 8.91 9.66
N LEU A 55 9.37 7.88 10.38
CA LEU A 55 10.27 7.02 11.15
C LEU A 55 11.25 6.26 10.25
N ALA A 56 10.82 5.81 9.08
CA ALA A 56 11.69 5.16 8.10
C ALA A 56 12.76 6.13 7.57
N PHE A 57 12.38 7.39 7.31
CA PHE A 57 13.31 8.44 6.89
C PHE A 57 14.39 8.70 7.93
N PHE A 58 14.03 8.90 9.20
CA PHE A 58 14.99 9.09 10.28
C PHE A 58 15.86 7.87 10.57
N ASN A 59 15.42 6.67 10.17
CA ASN A 59 16.19 5.44 10.26
C ASN A 59 17.02 5.15 8.98
N GLU A 60 17.19 6.13 8.09
CA GLU A 60 17.99 6.06 6.85
C GLU A 60 17.49 4.96 5.87
N ARG A 61 16.20 4.62 5.93
CA ARG A 61 15.56 3.63 5.06
C ARG A 61 14.78 4.32 3.93
N ALA A 62 15.51 4.94 3.02
CA ALA A 62 14.94 5.78 1.98
C ALA A 62 13.84 5.08 1.16
N LEU A 63 14.03 3.81 0.78
CA LEU A 63 13.03 3.07 0.00
C LEU A 63 11.73 2.87 0.80
N ASP A 64 11.81 2.45 2.07
CA ASP A 64 10.64 2.28 2.92
C ASP A 64 9.95 3.62 3.19
N ALA A 65 10.72 4.68 3.41
CA ALA A 65 10.19 6.03 3.58
C ALA A 65 9.36 6.46 2.36
N VAL A 66 9.90 6.30 1.15
CA VAL A 66 9.20 6.66 -0.09
C VAL A 66 7.96 5.80 -0.32
N ILE A 67 8.02 4.48 -0.03
CA ILE A 67 6.86 3.59 -0.14
C ILE A 67 5.75 4.01 0.83
N PHE A 68 6.09 4.30 2.09
CA PHE A 68 5.10 4.64 3.10
C PHE A 68 4.53 6.04 2.91
N PHE A 69 5.33 7.04 2.57
CA PHE A 69 4.82 8.36 2.19
C PHE A 69 3.98 8.33 0.94
N GLY A 70 4.41 7.58 -0.09
CA GLY A 70 3.64 7.39 -1.30
C GLY A 70 2.29 6.72 -1.03
N GLY A 71 2.29 5.66 -0.21
CA GLY A 71 1.06 4.99 0.22
C GLY A 71 0.14 5.91 1.03
N ALA A 72 0.69 6.65 2.01
CA ALA A 72 -0.07 7.64 2.77
C ALA A 72 -0.69 8.70 1.86
N GLY A 73 0.10 9.25 0.92
CA GLY A 73 -0.36 10.22 -0.06
C GLY A 73 -1.46 9.68 -0.98
N LEU A 74 -1.28 8.46 -1.49
CA LEU A 74 -2.28 7.76 -2.30
C LEU A 74 -3.62 7.64 -1.57
N PHE A 75 -3.63 7.11 -0.36
CA PHE A 75 -4.89 6.87 0.36
C PHE A 75 -5.51 8.16 0.89
N TRP A 76 -4.70 9.11 1.38
CA TRP A 76 -5.19 10.41 1.82
C TRP A 76 -5.78 11.23 0.68
N SER A 77 -5.05 11.37 -0.43
CA SER A 77 -5.54 12.12 -1.58
C SER A 77 -6.73 11.44 -2.25
N GLY A 78 -6.79 10.10 -2.24
CA GLY A 78 -7.95 9.34 -2.71
C GLY A 78 -9.19 9.59 -1.87
N PHE A 79 -9.05 9.68 -0.54
CA PHE A 79 -10.15 10.06 0.35
C PHE A 79 -10.64 11.48 0.05
N VAL A 80 -9.73 12.46 -0.01
CA VAL A 80 -10.08 13.86 -0.32
C VAL A 80 -10.73 13.97 -1.70
N TYR A 81 -10.19 13.29 -2.71
CA TYR A 81 -10.75 13.26 -4.05
C TYR A 81 -12.20 12.74 -4.04
N ARG A 82 -12.43 11.60 -3.41
CA ARG A 82 -13.77 11.00 -3.34
C ARG A 82 -14.77 11.85 -2.56
N THR A 83 -14.37 12.49 -1.49
CA THR A 83 -15.29 13.29 -0.66
C THR A 83 -15.55 14.69 -1.20
N ALA A 84 -14.56 15.32 -1.83
CA ALA A 84 -14.66 16.71 -2.27
C ALA A 84 -14.99 16.86 -3.76
N VAL A 85 -14.45 15.99 -4.63
CA VAL A 85 -14.52 16.16 -6.09
C VAL A 85 -15.68 15.39 -6.72
N THR A 86 -16.04 14.22 -6.21
CA THR A 86 -17.19 13.46 -6.75
C THR A 86 -18.52 14.13 -6.53
N ALA A 87 -18.59 15.12 -5.62
CA ALA A 87 -19.75 15.97 -5.48
C ALA A 87 -19.92 16.99 -6.63
N MET A 88 -18.87 17.22 -7.44
CA MET A 88 -18.85 18.25 -8.47
C MET A 88 -18.90 17.70 -9.91
N ASP A 89 -18.14 16.69 -10.28
CA ASP A 89 -18.21 15.98 -11.58
C ASP A 89 -17.36 14.68 -11.57
N PRO A 90 -17.95 13.51 -11.78
CA PRO A 90 -17.26 12.24 -11.57
C PRO A 90 -16.38 11.75 -12.73
N SER A 91 -16.43 12.31 -13.93
CA SER A 91 -16.20 11.47 -15.12
C SER A 91 -14.80 11.42 -15.72
N SER A 92 -13.88 12.33 -15.43
CA SER A 92 -12.57 12.30 -16.14
C SER A 92 -11.33 12.35 -15.27
N TYR A 93 -11.46 12.71 -14.01
CA TYR A 93 -10.29 12.94 -13.14
C TYR A 93 -9.73 11.66 -12.49
N SER A 94 -10.56 10.62 -12.28
CA SER A 94 -10.15 9.41 -11.55
C SER A 94 -9.08 8.62 -12.31
N GLY A 95 -9.20 8.47 -13.62
CA GLY A 95 -8.21 7.80 -14.45
C GLY A 95 -6.85 8.49 -14.38
N TRP A 96 -6.80 9.82 -14.46
CA TRP A 96 -5.57 10.60 -14.31
C TRP A 96 -4.99 10.48 -12.90
N TYR A 97 -5.81 10.46 -11.87
CA TYR A 97 -5.41 10.24 -10.50
C TYR A 97 -4.65 8.92 -10.34
N PHE A 98 -5.25 7.80 -10.78
CA PHE A 98 -4.59 6.49 -10.71
C PHE A 98 -3.35 6.41 -11.59
N PHE A 99 -3.34 7.06 -12.75
CA PHE A 99 -2.19 7.07 -13.65
C PHE A 99 -0.98 7.77 -13.04
N ILE A 100 -1.16 8.94 -12.43
CA ILE A 100 -0.05 9.67 -11.77
C ILE A 100 0.56 8.82 -10.66
N TRP A 101 -0.26 8.16 -9.85
CA TRP A 101 0.23 7.25 -8.82
C TRP A 101 0.87 5.98 -9.39
N ALA A 102 0.38 5.46 -10.51
CA ALA A 102 1.02 4.34 -11.22
C ALA A 102 2.43 4.71 -11.68
N VAL A 103 2.61 5.90 -12.28
CA VAL A 103 3.93 6.42 -12.69
C VAL A 103 4.86 6.57 -11.49
N PHE A 104 4.37 7.14 -10.38
CA PHE A 104 5.15 7.27 -9.16
C PHE A 104 5.64 5.91 -8.64
N PHE A 105 4.75 4.93 -8.48
CA PHE A 105 5.14 3.60 -8.00
C PHE A 105 5.95 2.79 -9.02
N CYS A 106 5.78 3.03 -10.31
CA CYS A 106 6.66 2.49 -11.35
C CYS A 106 8.10 3.00 -11.17
N TYR A 107 8.29 4.29 -10.91
CA TYR A 107 9.58 4.87 -10.57
C TYR A 107 10.20 4.22 -9.32
N VAL A 108 9.41 4.08 -8.24
CA VAL A 108 9.85 3.42 -6.99
C VAL A 108 10.23 1.96 -7.24
N TRP A 109 9.48 1.26 -8.10
CA TRP A 109 9.78 -0.11 -8.50
C TRP A 109 11.14 -0.23 -9.18
N PHE A 110 11.49 0.67 -10.10
CA PHE A 110 12.84 0.71 -10.69
C PHE A 110 13.93 0.89 -9.63
N GLY A 111 13.68 1.69 -8.60
CA GLY A 111 14.60 1.88 -7.47
C GLY A 111 14.74 0.65 -6.55
N SER A 112 13.82 -0.31 -6.65
CA SER A 112 13.74 -1.45 -5.71
C SER A 112 14.45 -2.73 -6.16
N PHE A 113 15.12 -2.76 -7.31
CA PHE A 113 15.75 -3.98 -7.84
C PHE A 113 16.75 -4.66 -6.89
N LYS A 114 17.32 -3.89 -5.95
CA LYS A 114 18.26 -4.41 -4.93
C LYS A 114 17.56 -4.74 -3.59
N ALA A 115 16.27 -4.54 -3.47
CA ALA A 115 15.56 -4.61 -2.19
C ALA A 115 14.97 -6.00 -1.82
N GLY A 116 15.22 -7.00 -2.66
CA GLY A 116 14.69 -8.36 -2.49
C GLY A 116 13.42 -8.63 -3.29
N THR A 117 13.23 -9.90 -3.67
CA THR A 117 12.22 -10.35 -4.63
C THR A 117 10.78 -10.03 -4.17
N THR A 118 10.46 -10.22 -2.90
CA THR A 118 9.08 -9.99 -2.39
C THR A 118 8.69 -8.52 -2.47
N ARG A 119 9.61 -7.60 -2.15
CA ARG A 119 9.36 -6.15 -2.27
C ARG A 119 9.25 -5.72 -3.73
N LEU A 120 10.07 -6.30 -4.60
CA LEU A 120 10.02 -6.04 -6.03
C LEU A 120 8.66 -6.46 -6.61
N LEU A 121 8.17 -7.65 -6.26
CA LEU A 121 6.85 -8.15 -6.68
C LEU A 121 5.70 -7.31 -6.11
N PHE A 122 5.81 -6.89 -4.85
CA PHE A 122 4.82 -5.99 -4.24
C PHE A 122 4.71 -4.68 -5.01
N LEU A 123 5.83 -4.00 -5.31
CA LEU A 123 5.82 -2.74 -6.05
C LEU A 123 5.38 -2.93 -7.50
N LEU A 124 5.77 -4.04 -8.14
CA LEU A 124 5.28 -4.41 -9.46
C LEU A 124 3.76 -4.57 -9.46
N GLY A 125 3.21 -5.30 -8.52
CA GLY A 125 1.76 -5.47 -8.37
C GLY A 125 1.04 -4.16 -8.11
N LEU A 126 1.63 -3.29 -7.27
CA LEU A 126 1.02 -2.02 -6.89
C LEU A 126 0.86 -1.07 -8.09
N TRP A 127 1.94 -0.83 -8.86
CA TRP A 127 1.82 0.06 -10.01
C TRP A 127 0.98 -0.52 -11.15
N LEU A 128 1.01 -1.84 -11.37
CA LEU A 128 0.13 -2.50 -12.33
C LEU A 128 -1.35 -2.41 -11.93
N THR A 129 -1.65 -2.54 -10.63
CA THR A 129 -2.99 -2.33 -10.08
C THR A 129 -3.50 -0.92 -10.43
N LEU A 130 -2.71 0.10 -10.13
CA LEU A 130 -3.07 1.50 -10.38
C LEU A 130 -3.21 1.79 -11.88
N LEU A 131 -2.35 1.21 -12.71
CA LEU A 131 -2.43 1.34 -14.15
C LEU A 131 -3.70 0.68 -14.71
N ALA A 132 -4.06 -0.52 -14.24
CA ALA A 132 -5.28 -1.19 -14.64
C ALA A 132 -6.53 -0.40 -14.25
N LEU A 133 -6.56 0.21 -13.04
CA LEU A 133 -7.63 1.09 -12.61
C LEU A 133 -7.72 2.36 -13.48
N ALA A 134 -6.58 2.97 -13.82
CA ALA A 134 -6.54 4.12 -14.72
C ALA A 134 -7.13 3.81 -16.11
N ILE A 135 -6.75 2.68 -16.70
CA ILE A 135 -7.27 2.22 -17.98
C ILE A 135 -8.77 1.91 -17.88
N GLY A 136 -9.20 1.26 -16.80
CA GLY A 136 -10.61 0.97 -16.53
C GLY A 136 -11.47 2.24 -16.52
N ASP A 137 -11.00 3.27 -15.83
CA ASP A 137 -11.71 4.55 -15.75
C ASP A 137 -11.73 5.31 -17.08
N TRP A 138 -10.62 5.35 -17.83
CA TRP A 138 -10.59 6.02 -19.14
C TRP A 138 -11.41 5.33 -20.21
N SER A 139 -11.39 4.00 -20.21
CA SER A 139 -12.10 3.20 -21.24
C SER A 139 -13.53 2.87 -20.87
N ASN A 140 -13.97 3.16 -19.65
CA ASN A 140 -15.23 2.71 -19.06
C ASN A 140 -15.44 1.17 -19.19
N LEU A 141 -14.33 0.42 -19.27
CA LEU A 141 -14.34 -1.03 -19.36
C LEU A 141 -14.27 -1.64 -17.96
N HIS A 142 -15.40 -2.08 -17.44
CA HIS A 142 -15.52 -2.71 -16.14
C HIS A 142 -14.52 -3.88 -15.91
N GLY A 143 -14.14 -4.58 -16.98
CA GLY A 143 -13.15 -5.66 -16.90
C GLY A 143 -11.77 -5.22 -16.43
N PHE A 144 -11.30 -4.03 -16.79
CA PHE A 144 -10.03 -3.48 -16.29
C PHE A 144 -10.11 -3.04 -14.84
N THR A 145 -11.26 -2.51 -14.40
CA THR A 145 -11.48 -2.19 -12.99
C THR A 145 -11.47 -3.44 -12.12
N LEU A 146 -12.14 -4.52 -12.57
CA LEU A 146 -12.10 -5.82 -11.90
C LEU A 146 -10.67 -6.39 -11.87
N LEU A 147 -9.95 -6.34 -12.98
CA LEU A 147 -8.56 -6.77 -13.05
C LEU A 147 -7.68 -6.01 -12.05
N GLY A 148 -7.82 -4.69 -12.00
CA GLY A 148 -7.14 -3.83 -11.02
C GLY A 148 -7.50 -4.22 -9.59
N GLY A 149 -8.77 -4.52 -9.30
CA GLY A 149 -9.23 -4.99 -8.00
C GLY A 149 -8.54 -6.30 -7.58
N TYR A 150 -8.52 -7.31 -8.43
CA TYR A 150 -7.87 -8.60 -8.11
C TYR A 150 -6.35 -8.50 -8.04
N LEU A 151 -5.70 -7.72 -8.90
CA LEU A 151 -4.26 -7.44 -8.80
C LEU A 151 -3.93 -6.73 -7.48
N GLY A 152 -4.78 -5.80 -7.07
CA GLY A 152 -4.63 -5.09 -5.81
C GLY A 152 -4.79 -6.01 -4.59
N LEU A 153 -5.73 -6.97 -4.62
CA LEU A 153 -5.85 -8.00 -3.58
C LEU A 153 -4.58 -8.85 -3.48
N ALA A 154 -4.05 -9.32 -4.61
CA ALA A 154 -2.79 -10.07 -4.64
C ALA A 154 -1.63 -9.24 -4.08
N THR A 155 -1.58 -7.96 -4.42
CA THR A 155 -0.56 -7.02 -3.92
C THR A 155 -0.70 -6.78 -2.41
N ALA A 156 -1.92 -6.68 -1.90
CA ALA A 156 -2.19 -6.55 -0.46
C ALA A 156 -1.74 -7.80 0.31
N ILE A 157 -1.94 -9.00 -0.26
CA ILE A 157 -1.42 -10.25 0.31
C ILE A 157 0.11 -10.23 0.36
N LEU A 158 0.79 -9.77 -0.68
CA LEU A 158 2.25 -9.64 -0.67
C LEU A 158 2.74 -8.67 0.43
N ALA A 159 2.05 -7.54 0.63
CA ALA A 159 2.35 -6.62 1.72
C ALA A 159 2.16 -7.27 3.10
N ALA A 160 1.08 -8.05 3.27
CA ALA A 160 0.83 -8.81 4.50
C ALA A 160 1.93 -9.85 4.75
N ILE A 161 2.39 -10.57 3.71
CA ILE A 161 3.49 -11.52 3.82
C ILE A 161 4.79 -10.82 4.24
N ILE A 162 5.12 -9.66 3.66
CA ILE A 162 6.30 -8.89 4.05
C ILE A 162 6.23 -8.52 5.54
N SER A 163 5.07 -8.05 6.01
CA SER A 163 4.84 -7.73 7.41
C SER A 163 4.97 -8.95 8.31
N ALA A 164 4.30 -10.06 7.97
CA ALA A 164 4.31 -11.29 8.76
C ALA A 164 5.72 -11.90 8.86
N MET A 165 6.46 -11.95 7.77
CA MET A 165 7.85 -12.44 7.77
C MET A 165 8.74 -11.61 8.70
N ALA A 166 8.54 -10.30 8.74
CA ALA A 166 9.28 -9.42 9.65
C ALA A 166 8.93 -9.72 11.12
N VAL A 167 7.67 -9.96 11.46
CA VAL A 167 7.22 -10.33 12.83
C VAL A 167 7.85 -11.66 13.26
N VAL A 168 7.73 -12.69 12.43
CA VAL A 168 8.26 -14.04 12.73
C VAL A 168 9.78 -14.01 12.95
N THR A 169 10.50 -13.32 12.07
CA THR A 169 11.97 -13.21 12.19
C THR A 169 12.39 -12.49 13.47
N HIS A 170 11.59 -11.56 13.97
CA HIS A 170 11.85 -10.89 15.25
C HIS A 170 11.55 -11.77 16.43
N GLY A 171 10.39 -12.40 16.46
CA GLY A 171 10.01 -13.27 17.57
C GLY A 171 11.02 -14.39 17.80
N LEU A 172 11.55 -15.01 16.75
CA LEU A 172 12.59 -16.03 16.86
C LEU A 172 13.88 -15.48 17.47
N ARG A 173 14.32 -14.28 17.10
CA ARG A 173 15.54 -13.66 17.66
C ARG A 173 15.42 -13.28 19.13
N ASP A 174 14.23 -12.88 19.58
CA ASP A 174 13.99 -12.54 20.98
C ASP A 174 14.04 -13.80 21.85
N ILE A 175 13.46 -14.92 21.39
CA ILE A 175 13.55 -16.24 22.06
C ILE A 175 15.00 -16.71 22.16
N ASP A 176 15.79 -16.59 21.08
CA ASP A 176 17.21 -16.98 21.11
C ASP A 176 18.05 -16.17 22.10
N ARG A 177 17.72 -14.88 22.29
CA ARG A 177 18.37 -14.01 23.26
C ARG A 177 18.04 -14.38 24.71
N GLU A 178 16.76 -14.63 24.99
CA GLU A 178 16.33 -15.06 26.32
C GLU A 178 16.94 -16.41 26.71
N SER A 179 17.12 -17.30 25.76
CA SER A 179 17.74 -18.62 26.00
C SER A 179 19.25 -18.57 26.17
N SER A 180 19.92 -17.50 25.74
CA SER A 180 21.40 -17.34 25.80
C SER A 180 21.86 -16.50 26.96
N ASP A 181 20.96 -15.90 27.76
CA ASP A 181 21.27 -15.07 28.94
C ASP A 181 20.77 -15.81 30.21
N PRO A 182 21.49 -16.84 30.71
CA PRO A 182 21.12 -17.51 31.96
C PRO A 182 21.38 -16.57 33.13
N ALA A 183 20.36 -16.31 33.94
CA ALA A 183 20.37 -15.50 35.17
C ALA A 183 21.48 -15.88 36.16
#